data_7b16db5975176c2748e02938a20d3819
#
_entry.id   7b16db5975176c2748e02938a20d3819
#
_cell.length_a   1.000
_cell.length_b   1.000
_cell.length_c   1.000
_cell.angle_alpha   90.00
_cell.angle_beta   90.00
_cell.angle_gamma   90.00
#
_symmetry.space_group_name_H-M   'P 1'
#
loop_
_entity.id
_entity.type
_entity.pdbx_description
1 polymer ?
#
loop_
_entity_poly.entity_id
_entity_poly.type
_entity_poly.pdbx_seq_one_letter_code
_entity_poly.pdbx_strand_id
1 'polypeptide(L)'
;MIRNKFFEDPDGGYAKVGVKKNFDIAWKKVLTYEEQTGQSLDNGFTKEQYVSMFNSMRVRHTSIFFNYKSHVMSYVRYLIANGVLPAEQESILASVTVDDLKINETSGVQYYKNLGMLHQAIQDSIKVSECYDETLFDLPAVILYLAWFGLTEEQIINFPKEDVLDDGVMINGEKIEMPFEILQIFKRLRDAEGYYQQARGVIFRAYVYSDNLIRTERNSKINVSKMQGLVNRLNTLMGGVYSLRYNVIHQSGIFYRAHLLECESTQFNLEDPEFASKVLCEDLSSKVKHTARIRDYKLYKQLFY
;
A
#
# COMPACT_ATOMS: atom_id res chain seq x y z
N MET A 1 12.77 -28.44 22.95
CA MET A 1 11.42 -28.30 22.37
C MET A 1 11.47 -28.60 20.87
N ILE A 2 10.54 -29.35 20.32
CA ILE A 2 10.53 -29.75 18.89
C ILE A 2 10.53 -28.53 17.96
N ARG A 3 9.86 -27.44 18.36
CA ARG A 3 9.78 -26.19 17.63
C ARG A 3 11.15 -25.55 17.38
N ASN A 4 12.05 -25.54 18.40
CA ASN A 4 13.42 -25.05 18.22
C ASN A 4 14.18 -25.93 17.23
N LYS A 5 13.99 -27.25 17.29
CA LYS A 5 14.61 -28.17 16.33
C LYS A 5 14.18 -27.90 14.90
N PHE A 6 12.90 -27.52 14.66
CA PHE A 6 12.43 -27.15 13.31
C PHE A 6 13.21 -25.98 12.72
N PHE A 7 13.52 -24.96 13.52
CA PHE A 7 14.27 -23.77 13.06
C PHE A 7 15.78 -24.00 12.98
N GLU A 8 16.34 -24.88 13.78
CA GLU A 8 17.78 -25.12 13.91
C GLU A 8 18.28 -26.31 13.05
N ASP A 9 17.38 -27.15 12.53
CA ASP A 9 17.72 -28.31 11.74
C ASP A 9 18.29 -27.91 10.36
N PRO A 10 19.59 -28.14 10.08
CA PRO A 10 20.21 -27.72 8.84
C PRO A 10 19.74 -28.52 7.61
N ASP A 11 19.25 -29.75 7.81
CA ASP A 11 18.86 -30.70 6.74
C ASP A 11 17.34 -30.88 6.63
N GLY A 12 16.58 -30.21 7.47
CA GLY A 12 15.12 -30.35 7.53
C GLY A 12 14.43 -29.06 7.97
N GLY A 13 13.15 -29.20 8.33
CA GLY A 13 12.39 -28.12 8.95
C GLY A 13 12.42 -26.80 8.17
N TYR A 14 12.81 -25.75 8.84
CA TYR A 14 12.89 -24.40 8.31
C TYR A 14 13.92 -24.25 7.16
N ALA A 15 14.97 -25.06 7.14
CA ALA A 15 15.99 -25.02 6.07
C ALA A 15 15.39 -25.35 4.69
N LYS A 16 14.39 -26.22 4.65
CA LYS A 16 13.66 -26.65 3.42
C LYS A 16 12.53 -25.72 2.99
N VAL A 17 12.20 -24.70 3.77
CA VAL A 17 11.17 -23.74 3.41
C VAL A 17 11.64 -22.85 2.25
N GLY A 18 10.88 -22.79 1.16
CA GLY A 18 11.29 -22.13 -0.08
C GLY A 18 11.53 -20.62 0.07
N VAL A 19 10.58 -19.87 0.66
CA VAL A 19 10.69 -18.41 0.87
C VAL A 19 10.61 -18.10 2.36
N LYS A 20 11.77 -18.06 3.02
CA LYS A 20 11.89 -17.86 4.48
C LYS A 20 11.15 -16.63 4.98
N LYS A 21 11.29 -15.49 4.31
CA LYS A 21 10.59 -14.25 4.69
C LYS A 21 9.06 -14.41 4.75
N ASN A 22 8.47 -15.13 3.80
CA ASN A 22 7.04 -15.38 3.79
C ASN A 22 6.61 -16.34 4.90
N PHE A 23 7.44 -17.35 5.16
CA PHE A 23 7.25 -18.25 6.30
C PHE A 23 7.26 -17.47 7.61
N ASP A 24 8.24 -16.59 7.84
CA ASP A 24 8.37 -15.82 9.07
C ASP A 24 7.14 -14.93 9.31
N ILE A 25 6.59 -14.35 8.25
CA ILE A 25 5.35 -13.56 8.32
C ILE A 25 4.16 -14.44 8.74
N ALA A 26 4.00 -15.60 8.12
CA ALA A 26 2.93 -16.54 8.47
C ALA A 26 3.12 -17.06 9.89
N TRP A 27 4.36 -17.39 10.26
CA TRP A 27 4.70 -17.92 11.56
C TRP A 27 4.42 -16.96 12.71
N LYS A 28 4.76 -15.69 12.58
CA LYS A 28 4.40 -14.65 13.56
C LYS A 28 2.89 -14.61 13.82
N LYS A 29 2.08 -14.80 12.78
CA LYS A 29 0.61 -14.83 12.92
C LYS A 29 0.12 -16.10 13.62
N VAL A 30 0.76 -17.24 13.38
CA VAL A 30 0.49 -18.48 14.13
C VAL A 30 0.75 -18.25 15.61
N LEU A 31 1.94 -17.72 15.97
CA LEU A 31 2.30 -17.44 17.36
C LEU A 31 1.32 -16.48 18.02
N THR A 32 0.92 -15.41 17.34
CA THR A 32 -0.08 -14.47 17.86
C THR A 32 -1.43 -15.16 18.14
N TYR A 33 -1.86 -16.07 17.26
CA TYR A 33 -3.08 -16.84 17.48
C TYR A 33 -2.96 -17.78 18.70
N GLU A 34 -1.83 -18.48 18.82
CA GLU A 34 -1.56 -19.35 19.97
C GLU A 34 -1.55 -18.56 21.31
N GLU A 35 -0.91 -17.39 21.34
CA GLU A 35 -0.92 -16.50 22.50
C GLU A 35 -2.33 -16.04 22.89
N GLN A 36 -3.15 -15.71 21.91
CA GLN A 36 -4.52 -15.23 22.14
C GLN A 36 -5.49 -16.32 22.59
N THR A 37 -5.27 -17.56 22.14
CA THR A 37 -6.22 -18.66 22.39
C THR A 37 -5.75 -19.66 23.45
N GLY A 38 -4.47 -19.63 23.82
CA GLY A 38 -3.82 -20.63 24.68
C GLY A 38 -3.70 -22.01 24.00
N GLN A 39 -3.99 -22.10 22.70
CA GLN A 39 -3.86 -23.34 21.91
C GLN A 39 -2.47 -23.41 21.29
N SER A 40 -1.95 -24.60 21.06
CA SER A 40 -0.66 -24.79 20.40
C SER A 40 -0.80 -25.71 19.20
N LEU A 41 -0.24 -25.30 18.08
CA LEU A 41 -0.18 -26.10 16.85
C LEU A 41 0.60 -27.42 17.06
N ASP A 42 1.49 -27.46 18.05
CA ASP A 42 2.25 -28.66 18.44
C ASP A 42 1.36 -29.79 18.99
N ASN A 43 0.15 -29.45 19.44
CA ASN A 43 -0.83 -30.42 19.94
C ASN A 43 -1.81 -30.91 18.86
N GLY A 44 -1.68 -30.39 17.63
CA GLY A 44 -2.64 -30.59 16.54
C GLY A 44 -3.88 -29.72 16.70
N PHE A 45 -4.52 -29.40 15.57
CA PHE A 45 -5.74 -28.61 15.52
C PHE A 45 -6.88 -29.40 14.86
N THR A 46 -8.12 -29.13 15.29
CA THR A 46 -9.30 -29.53 14.52
C THR A 46 -9.43 -28.67 13.26
N LYS A 47 -10.31 -29.04 12.32
CA LYS A 47 -10.59 -28.21 11.14
C LYS A 47 -11.04 -26.81 11.53
N GLU A 48 -11.94 -26.70 12.51
CA GLU A 48 -12.48 -25.43 13.02
C GLU A 48 -11.40 -24.55 13.63
N GLN A 49 -10.43 -25.13 14.31
CA GLN A 49 -9.29 -24.41 14.89
C GLN A 49 -8.35 -23.89 13.80
N TYR A 50 -8.07 -24.68 12.75
CA TYR A 50 -7.33 -24.18 11.58
C TYR A 50 -8.08 -23.05 10.87
N VAL A 51 -9.39 -23.16 10.66
CA VAL A 51 -10.24 -22.13 10.07
C VAL A 51 -10.19 -20.86 10.92
N SER A 52 -10.34 -20.99 12.25
CA SER A 52 -10.24 -19.87 13.20
C SER A 52 -8.87 -19.17 13.12
N MET A 53 -7.79 -19.96 13.10
CA MET A 53 -6.43 -19.46 12.96
C MET A 53 -6.26 -18.67 11.65
N PHE A 54 -6.65 -19.21 10.50
CA PHE A 54 -6.52 -18.52 9.22
C PHE A 54 -7.38 -17.25 9.14
N ASN A 55 -8.58 -17.25 9.73
CA ASN A 55 -9.41 -16.05 9.85
C ASN A 55 -8.75 -14.97 10.70
N SER A 56 -8.09 -15.35 11.82
CA SER A 56 -7.32 -14.42 12.65
C SER A 56 -6.13 -13.80 11.92
N MET A 57 -5.56 -14.51 10.96
CA MET A 57 -4.44 -14.02 10.13
C MET A 57 -4.84 -12.91 9.15
N ARG A 58 -6.12 -12.56 9.07
CA ARG A 58 -6.69 -11.54 8.16
C ARG A 58 -6.26 -11.77 6.72
N VAL A 59 -6.55 -12.97 6.23
CA VAL A 59 -6.28 -13.35 4.85
C VAL A 59 -7.17 -12.53 3.92
N ARG A 60 -6.56 -11.77 3.01
CA ARG A 60 -7.28 -10.86 2.09
C ARG A 60 -7.51 -11.46 0.72
N HIS A 61 -6.69 -12.42 0.31
CA HIS A 61 -6.74 -13.03 -1.02
C HIS A 61 -6.49 -14.53 -0.93
N THR A 62 -7.13 -15.26 -1.81
CA THR A 62 -6.97 -16.71 -1.96
C THR A 62 -5.49 -17.13 -2.06
N SER A 63 -4.67 -16.37 -2.80
CA SER A 63 -3.24 -16.65 -2.94
C SER A 63 -2.45 -16.53 -1.62
N ILE A 64 -2.84 -15.57 -0.74
CA ILE A 64 -2.24 -15.43 0.59
C ILE A 64 -2.63 -16.60 1.47
N PHE A 65 -3.88 -17.05 1.40
CA PHE A 65 -4.31 -18.24 2.11
C PHE A 65 -3.49 -19.48 1.71
N PHE A 66 -3.38 -19.78 0.43
CA PHE A 66 -2.60 -20.93 -0.03
C PHE A 66 -1.12 -20.83 0.39
N ASN A 67 -0.55 -19.63 0.38
CA ASN A 67 0.82 -19.41 0.84
C ASN A 67 0.95 -19.70 2.34
N TYR A 68 0.08 -19.13 3.18
CA TYR A 68 0.07 -19.39 4.63
C TYR A 68 -0.21 -20.86 4.95
N LYS A 69 -1.20 -21.48 4.27
CA LYS A 69 -1.52 -22.88 4.42
C LYS A 69 -0.32 -23.79 4.09
N SER A 70 0.41 -23.45 3.00
CA SER A 70 1.62 -24.19 2.62
C SER A 70 2.71 -24.10 3.69
N HIS A 71 2.90 -22.95 4.30
CA HIS A 71 3.89 -22.78 5.37
C HIS A 71 3.51 -23.51 6.66
N VAL A 72 2.24 -23.43 7.06
CA VAL A 72 1.72 -24.20 8.19
C VAL A 72 1.83 -25.71 7.93
N MET A 73 1.50 -26.13 6.71
CA MET A 73 1.63 -27.52 6.28
C MET A 73 3.07 -28.04 6.38
N SER A 74 4.06 -27.20 6.02
CA SER A 74 5.47 -27.59 6.14
C SER A 74 5.85 -27.87 7.59
N TYR A 75 5.34 -27.09 8.53
CA TYR A 75 5.57 -27.33 9.95
C TYR A 75 4.82 -28.57 10.48
N VAL A 76 3.55 -28.73 10.10
CA VAL A 76 2.74 -29.91 10.49
C VAL A 76 3.40 -31.20 10.00
N ARG A 77 3.87 -31.23 8.76
CA ARG A 77 4.61 -32.38 8.21
C ARG A 77 5.89 -32.68 8.98
N TYR A 78 6.61 -31.65 9.42
CA TYR A 78 7.78 -31.83 10.26
C TYR A 78 7.41 -32.47 11.62
N LEU A 79 6.32 -32.03 12.25
CA LEU A 79 5.84 -32.60 13.51
C LEU A 79 5.42 -34.08 13.33
N ILE A 80 4.74 -34.41 12.23
CA ILE A 80 4.37 -35.79 11.90
C ILE A 80 5.62 -36.65 11.68
N ALA A 81 6.58 -36.17 10.92
CA ALA A 81 7.82 -36.90 10.64
C ALA A 81 8.66 -37.18 11.91
N ASN A 82 8.49 -36.32 12.94
CA ASN A 82 9.15 -36.51 14.26
C ASN A 82 8.26 -37.22 15.29
N GLY A 83 7.13 -37.79 14.89
CA GLY A 83 6.23 -38.55 15.77
C GLY A 83 5.48 -37.71 16.83
N VAL A 84 5.41 -36.38 16.65
CA VAL A 84 4.73 -35.48 17.60
C VAL A 84 3.21 -35.45 17.28
N LEU A 85 2.88 -35.42 16.00
CA LEU A 85 1.48 -35.40 15.55
C LEU A 85 1.14 -36.67 14.74
N PRO A 86 -0.12 -37.10 14.79
CA PRO A 86 -0.59 -38.19 13.96
C PRO A 86 -0.72 -37.73 12.47
N ALA A 87 -0.59 -38.68 11.53
CA ALA A 87 -0.65 -38.40 10.09
C ALA A 87 -1.96 -37.74 9.64
N GLU A 88 -3.05 -37.96 10.35
CA GLU A 88 -4.38 -37.37 10.11
C GLU A 88 -4.36 -35.85 10.11
N GLN A 89 -3.42 -35.22 10.86
CA GLN A 89 -3.31 -33.77 10.93
C GLN A 89 -3.02 -33.13 9.56
N GLU A 90 -2.28 -33.81 8.70
CA GLU A 90 -2.07 -33.36 7.33
C GLU A 90 -3.39 -33.30 6.54
N SER A 91 -4.19 -34.35 6.67
CA SER A 91 -5.50 -34.45 6.00
C SER A 91 -6.51 -33.43 6.53
N ILE A 92 -6.52 -33.20 7.85
CA ILE A 92 -7.36 -32.17 8.48
C ILE A 92 -6.99 -30.79 7.95
N LEU A 93 -5.70 -30.41 7.97
CA LEU A 93 -5.27 -29.13 7.42
C LEU A 93 -5.51 -29.04 5.90
N ALA A 94 -5.32 -30.12 5.15
CA ALA A 94 -5.60 -30.16 3.72
C ALA A 94 -7.07 -29.89 3.40
N SER A 95 -8.00 -30.36 4.25
CA SER A 95 -9.44 -30.18 4.10
C SER A 95 -9.94 -28.75 4.29
N VAL A 96 -9.14 -27.83 4.85
CA VAL A 96 -9.50 -26.42 4.97
C VAL A 96 -9.43 -25.79 3.60
N THR A 97 -10.53 -25.24 3.13
CA THR A 97 -10.67 -24.60 1.82
C THR A 97 -10.87 -23.09 1.94
N VAL A 98 -10.87 -22.39 0.83
CA VAL A 98 -11.17 -20.96 0.78
C VAL A 98 -12.60 -20.67 1.24
N ASP A 99 -13.53 -21.58 0.94
CA ASP A 99 -14.94 -21.44 1.27
C ASP A 99 -15.21 -21.54 2.77
N ASP A 100 -14.30 -22.15 3.53
CA ASP A 100 -14.36 -22.19 4.99
C ASP A 100 -13.98 -20.83 5.64
N LEU A 101 -13.39 -19.89 4.89
CA LEU A 101 -12.80 -18.68 5.43
C LEU A 101 -13.67 -17.45 5.20
N LYS A 102 -13.60 -16.52 6.15
CA LYS A 102 -14.15 -15.17 6.01
C LYS A 102 -13.15 -14.27 5.27
N ILE A 103 -12.93 -14.55 3.98
CA ILE A 103 -12.06 -13.67 3.16
C ILE A 103 -12.85 -12.41 2.84
N ASN A 104 -12.39 -11.29 3.38
CA ASN A 104 -12.90 -9.98 3.01
C ASN A 104 -11.84 -9.29 2.15
N GLU A 105 -11.97 -9.40 0.84
CA GLU A 105 -11.04 -8.81 -0.13
C GLU A 105 -10.95 -7.29 0.02
N THR A 106 -12.00 -6.64 0.50
CA THR A 106 -12.04 -5.19 0.75
C THR A 106 -11.39 -4.79 2.07
N SER A 107 -11.18 -5.74 3.00
CA SER A 107 -10.63 -5.45 4.33
C SER A 107 -9.20 -4.88 4.25
N GLY A 108 -9.07 -3.64 4.68
CA GLY A 108 -7.79 -2.91 4.75
C GLY A 108 -7.23 -2.48 3.41
N VAL A 109 -8.01 -2.55 2.32
CA VAL A 109 -7.73 -1.85 1.07
C VAL A 109 -8.25 -0.43 1.25
N GLN A 110 -7.36 0.52 1.04
CA GLN A 110 -7.69 1.94 1.12
C GLN A 110 -7.38 2.57 -0.23
N TYR A 111 -8.41 2.79 -1.02
CA TYR A 111 -8.34 3.60 -2.24
C TYR A 111 -9.09 4.92 -2.01
N TYR A 112 -8.85 5.86 -2.90
CA TYR A 112 -9.56 7.13 -2.96
C TYR A 112 -10.49 7.12 -4.16
N LYS A 113 -11.78 7.41 -3.93
CA LYS A 113 -12.79 7.42 -4.99
C LYS A 113 -12.48 8.46 -6.07
N ASN A 114 -12.11 9.66 -5.65
CA ASN A 114 -11.84 10.81 -6.51
C ASN A 114 -10.87 11.79 -5.84
N LEU A 115 -10.46 12.81 -6.58
CA LEU A 115 -9.56 13.85 -6.09
C LEU A 115 -10.10 14.61 -4.88
N GLY A 116 -11.41 14.82 -4.80
CA GLY A 116 -12.05 15.48 -3.65
C GLY A 116 -11.91 14.69 -2.35
N MET A 117 -12.08 13.36 -2.41
CA MET A 117 -11.86 12.50 -1.24
C MET A 117 -10.38 12.52 -0.79
N LEU A 118 -9.44 12.52 -1.74
CA LEU A 118 -8.02 12.68 -1.41
C LEU A 118 -7.74 14.03 -0.77
N HIS A 119 -8.28 15.12 -1.35
CA HIS A 119 -8.11 16.46 -0.82
C HIS A 119 -8.62 16.55 0.62
N GLN A 120 -9.83 16.04 0.88
CA GLN A 120 -10.40 16.01 2.23
C GLN A 120 -9.50 15.26 3.22
N ALA A 121 -8.98 14.09 2.84
CA ALA A 121 -8.10 13.31 3.70
C ALA A 121 -6.78 14.06 4.02
N ILE A 122 -6.23 14.80 3.06
CA ILE A 122 -5.05 15.66 3.29
C ILE A 122 -5.40 16.79 4.25
N GLN A 123 -6.53 17.49 4.05
CA GLN A 123 -6.96 18.57 4.92
C GLN A 123 -7.24 18.09 6.35
N ASP A 124 -7.87 16.94 6.50
CA ASP A 124 -8.11 16.34 7.83
C ASP A 124 -6.79 16.01 8.54
N SER A 125 -5.76 15.53 7.80
CA SER A 125 -4.42 15.29 8.36
C SER A 125 -3.77 16.58 8.86
N ILE A 126 -3.89 17.66 8.10
CA ILE A 126 -3.31 18.96 8.46
C ILE A 126 -4.01 19.52 9.72
N LYS A 127 -5.33 19.44 9.78
CA LYS A 127 -6.10 19.87 10.97
C LYS A 127 -5.73 19.13 12.24
N VAL A 128 -5.55 17.81 12.16
CA VAL A 128 -5.14 16.98 13.32
C VAL A 128 -3.73 17.32 13.78
N SER A 129 -2.89 17.90 12.91
CA SER A 129 -1.51 18.21 13.26
C SER A 129 -1.36 19.34 14.27
N GLU A 130 -2.40 20.16 14.49
CA GLU A 130 -2.35 21.40 15.31
C GLU A 130 -1.14 22.29 14.95
N CYS A 131 -0.72 22.26 13.67
CA CYS A 131 0.50 22.91 13.22
C CYS A 131 0.29 24.43 13.14
N TYR A 132 1.28 25.19 13.61
CA TYR A 132 1.27 26.65 13.52
C TYR A 132 1.24 27.19 12.09
N ASP A 133 1.89 26.46 11.16
CA ASP A 133 2.01 26.84 9.75
C ASP A 133 1.60 25.69 8.84
N GLU A 134 0.43 25.83 8.23
CA GLU A 134 -0.10 24.83 7.29
C GLU A 134 0.78 24.67 6.06
N THR A 135 1.58 25.68 5.68
CA THR A 135 2.49 25.64 4.52
C THR A 135 3.57 24.56 4.67
N LEU A 136 3.85 24.12 5.91
CA LEU A 136 4.71 22.97 6.17
C LEU A 136 4.23 21.69 5.45
N PHE A 137 2.93 21.59 5.19
CA PHE A 137 2.30 20.45 4.56
C PHE A 137 2.03 20.61 3.07
N ASP A 138 2.26 21.82 2.50
CA ASP A 138 2.07 22.04 1.07
C ASP A 138 2.98 21.12 0.24
N LEU A 139 4.22 20.92 0.66
CA LEU A 139 5.16 20.04 -0.03
C LEU A 139 4.70 18.57 -0.09
N PRO A 140 4.36 17.89 1.03
CA PRO A 140 3.82 16.53 0.97
C PRO A 140 2.45 16.45 0.29
N ALA A 141 1.60 17.47 0.39
CA ALA A 141 0.32 17.52 -0.30
C ALA A 141 0.49 17.54 -1.83
N VAL A 142 1.36 18.41 -2.34
CA VAL A 142 1.67 18.50 -3.78
C VAL A 142 2.24 17.17 -4.30
N ILE A 143 3.12 16.51 -3.57
CA ILE A 143 3.62 15.17 -3.92
C ILE A 143 2.46 14.20 -4.13
N LEU A 144 1.47 14.20 -3.23
CA LEU A 144 0.31 13.31 -3.30
C LEU A 144 -0.62 13.66 -4.46
N TYR A 145 -0.82 14.94 -4.76
CA TYR A 145 -1.61 15.35 -5.93
C TYR A 145 -0.92 14.96 -7.24
N LEU A 146 0.39 15.17 -7.36
CA LEU A 146 1.14 14.72 -8.54
C LEU A 146 1.09 13.20 -8.71
N ALA A 147 1.16 12.43 -7.59
CA ALA A 147 0.96 10.99 -7.61
C ALA A 147 -0.45 10.62 -8.10
N TRP A 148 -1.49 11.32 -7.65
CA TRP A 148 -2.87 11.12 -8.13
C TRP A 148 -2.99 11.29 -9.65
N PHE A 149 -2.29 12.27 -10.21
CA PHE A 149 -2.26 12.49 -11.67
C PHE A 149 -1.38 11.49 -12.42
N GLY A 150 -0.78 10.53 -11.75
CA GLY A 150 -0.08 9.38 -12.34
C GLY A 150 1.41 9.61 -12.57
N LEU A 151 2.01 10.66 -12.00
CA LEU A 151 3.44 10.86 -12.10
C LEU A 151 4.19 9.82 -11.28
N THR A 152 5.27 9.29 -11.85
CA THR A 152 6.20 8.42 -11.13
C THR A 152 6.97 9.20 -10.06
N GLU A 153 7.53 8.49 -9.09
CA GLU A 153 8.35 9.10 -8.04
C GLU A 153 9.49 9.95 -8.63
N GLU A 154 10.11 9.49 -9.72
CA GLU A 154 11.19 10.21 -10.39
C GLU A 154 10.69 11.48 -11.10
N GLN A 155 9.53 11.45 -11.74
CA GLN A 155 8.93 12.63 -12.34
C GLN A 155 8.56 13.66 -11.27
N ILE A 156 8.03 13.23 -10.12
CA ILE A 156 7.66 14.13 -9.02
C ILE A 156 8.88 14.85 -8.46
N ILE A 157 9.97 14.14 -8.16
CA ILE A 157 11.17 14.79 -7.58
C ILE A 157 11.89 15.73 -8.56
N ASN A 158 11.62 15.60 -9.86
CA ASN A 158 12.14 16.48 -10.92
C ASN A 158 11.10 17.46 -11.45
N PHE A 159 9.94 17.60 -10.82
CA PHE A 159 8.84 18.42 -11.32
C PHE A 159 9.23 19.91 -11.32
N PRO A 160 9.18 20.60 -12.50
CA PRO A 160 9.61 21.98 -12.60
C PRO A 160 8.63 22.95 -11.95
N LYS A 161 9.12 24.05 -11.38
CA LYS A 161 8.27 25.14 -10.87
C LYS A 161 7.46 25.81 -11.95
N GLU A 162 8.04 25.96 -13.14
CA GLU A 162 7.41 26.62 -14.29
C GLU A 162 6.18 25.90 -14.81
N ASP A 163 6.06 24.60 -14.52
CA ASP A 163 4.88 23.80 -14.85
C ASP A 163 3.67 24.11 -13.96
N VAL A 164 3.84 24.89 -12.90
CA VAL A 164 2.73 25.40 -12.08
C VAL A 164 2.31 26.77 -12.64
N LEU A 165 1.23 26.78 -13.41
CA LEU A 165 0.67 27.96 -14.04
C LEU A 165 -0.31 28.70 -13.10
N ASP A 166 -0.78 29.86 -13.50
CA ASP A 166 -1.77 30.62 -12.72
C ASP A 166 -3.18 30.03 -12.75
N ASP A 167 -3.48 29.21 -13.76
CA ASP A 167 -4.79 28.64 -14.01
C ASP A 167 -4.76 27.11 -14.19
N GLY A 168 -3.67 26.45 -13.81
CA GLY A 168 -3.55 24.98 -13.90
C GLY A 168 -2.11 24.51 -13.67
N VAL A 169 -1.88 23.23 -13.95
CA VAL A 169 -0.56 22.61 -13.83
C VAL A 169 -0.27 21.81 -15.09
N MET A 170 0.93 21.93 -15.64
CA MET A 170 1.40 21.15 -16.78
C MET A 170 1.81 19.75 -16.30
N ILE A 171 1.16 18.71 -16.79
CA ILE A 171 1.45 17.31 -16.43
C ILE A 171 1.64 16.51 -17.71
N ASN A 172 2.81 15.94 -17.91
CA ASN A 172 3.15 15.19 -19.14
C ASN A 172 2.91 15.98 -20.45
N GLY A 173 3.09 17.30 -20.41
CA GLY A 173 2.89 18.19 -21.55
C GLY A 173 1.44 18.63 -21.80
N GLU A 174 0.51 18.22 -20.94
CA GLU A 174 -0.89 18.63 -20.97
C GLU A 174 -1.22 19.55 -19.78
N LYS A 175 -1.96 20.63 -20.05
CA LYS A 175 -2.45 21.51 -18.99
C LYS A 175 -3.66 20.86 -18.30
N ILE A 176 -3.54 20.61 -17.02
CA ILE A 176 -4.60 20.09 -16.18
C ILE A 176 -5.23 21.23 -15.38
N GLU A 177 -6.51 21.44 -15.58
CA GLU A 177 -7.31 22.31 -14.72
C GLU A 177 -7.55 21.63 -13.38
N MET A 178 -7.29 22.35 -12.30
CA MET A 178 -7.44 21.83 -10.93
C MET A 178 -8.49 22.61 -10.15
N PRO A 179 -9.17 21.99 -9.17
CA PRO A 179 -9.95 22.74 -8.19
C PRO A 179 -9.14 23.87 -7.58
N PHE A 180 -9.78 25.02 -7.37
CA PHE A 180 -9.12 26.24 -6.90
C PHE A 180 -8.27 26.02 -5.66
N GLU A 181 -8.80 25.31 -4.67
CA GLU A 181 -8.13 25.05 -3.40
C GLU A 181 -6.81 24.25 -3.59
N ILE A 182 -6.83 23.28 -4.50
CA ILE A 182 -5.65 22.47 -4.82
C ILE A 182 -4.63 23.30 -5.58
N LEU A 183 -5.06 24.08 -6.57
CA LEU A 183 -4.17 24.96 -7.32
C LEU A 183 -3.50 25.99 -6.42
N GLN A 184 -4.21 26.53 -5.41
CA GLN A 184 -3.59 27.45 -4.44
C GLN A 184 -2.45 26.79 -3.65
N ILE A 185 -2.56 25.51 -3.30
CA ILE A 185 -1.47 24.78 -2.63
C ILE A 185 -0.23 24.68 -3.53
N PHE A 186 -0.42 24.36 -4.82
CA PHE A 186 0.67 24.35 -5.80
C PHE A 186 1.34 25.72 -5.95
N LYS A 187 0.54 26.79 -6.08
CA LYS A 187 1.05 28.16 -6.22
C LYS A 187 1.79 28.61 -4.97
N ARG A 188 1.25 28.36 -3.76
CA ARG A 188 1.95 28.67 -2.52
C ARG A 188 3.31 27.96 -2.46
N LEU A 189 3.38 26.67 -2.81
CA LEU A 189 4.64 25.94 -2.81
C LEU A 189 5.62 26.48 -3.88
N ARG A 190 5.13 26.83 -5.09
CA ARG A 190 5.93 27.45 -6.15
C ARG A 190 6.60 28.72 -5.65
N ASP A 191 5.83 29.60 -5.05
CA ASP A 191 6.22 30.95 -4.68
C ASP A 191 6.86 31.02 -3.27
N ALA A 192 6.80 29.93 -2.47
CA ALA A 192 7.33 29.89 -1.12
C ALA A 192 8.86 30.03 -1.10
N GLU A 193 9.37 30.92 -0.25
CA GLU A 193 10.79 31.03 0.07
C GLU A 193 11.23 30.04 1.16
N GLY A 194 10.29 29.46 1.91
CA GLY A 194 10.51 28.54 3.02
C GLY A 194 9.22 28.25 3.78
N TYR A 195 9.35 27.76 4.99
CA TYR A 195 8.24 27.48 5.90
C TYR A 195 8.62 27.77 7.35
N TYR A 196 7.61 27.99 8.20
CA TYR A 196 7.82 28.15 9.64
C TYR A 196 7.68 26.83 10.37
N GLN A 197 8.66 26.49 11.18
CA GLN A 197 8.64 25.30 12.02
C GLN A 197 8.55 25.72 13.49
N GLN A 198 7.57 25.16 14.21
CA GLN A 198 7.51 25.26 15.66
C GLN A 198 8.38 24.17 16.29
N ALA A 199 9.44 24.56 16.97
CA ALA A 199 10.30 23.66 17.73
C ALA A 199 10.46 24.24 19.15
N ARG A 200 11.63 24.77 19.52
CA ARG A 200 11.84 25.54 20.76
C ARG A 200 11.56 27.05 20.56
N GLY A 201 10.61 27.36 19.69
CA GLY A 201 10.23 28.67 19.18
C GLY A 201 9.86 28.56 17.71
N VAL A 202 9.34 29.64 17.13
CA VAL A 202 9.00 29.72 15.69
C VAL A 202 10.26 30.04 14.92
N ILE A 203 10.71 29.14 14.06
CA ILE A 203 11.94 29.26 13.26
C ILE A 203 11.57 29.19 11.78
N PHE A 204 11.96 30.21 11.02
CA PHE A 204 11.86 30.18 9.56
C PHE A 204 12.92 29.25 8.96
N ARG A 205 12.52 28.35 8.07
CA ARG A 205 13.36 27.42 7.33
C ARG A 205 13.31 27.78 5.85
N ALA A 206 14.33 28.51 5.37
CA ALA A 206 14.42 28.87 3.96
C ALA A 206 14.66 27.63 3.08
N TYR A 207 13.96 27.54 1.96
CA TYR A 207 14.27 26.55 0.94
C TYR A 207 15.56 26.88 0.20
N VAL A 208 16.32 25.84 -0.16
CA VAL A 208 17.44 26.01 -1.10
C VAL A 208 16.88 26.42 -2.47
N TYR A 209 17.57 27.34 -3.15
CA TYR A 209 17.21 27.74 -4.51
C TYR A 209 17.18 26.50 -5.44
N SER A 210 16.14 26.39 -6.24
CA SER A 210 15.93 25.29 -7.18
C SER A 210 14.87 25.65 -8.21
N ASP A 211 15.04 25.17 -9.44
CA ASP A 211 14.01 25.21 -10.48
C ASP A 211 12.99 24.08 -10.30
N ASN A 212 13.29 23.07 -9.45
CA ASN A 212 12.33 22.04 -9.06
C ASN A 212 11.33 22.56 -8.02
N LEU A 213 10.07 22.19 -8.20
CA LEU A 213 9.01 22.48 -7.24
C LEU A 213 9.27 21.76 -5.90
N ILE A 214 9.72 20.51 -5.96
CA ILE A 214 9.96 19.65 -4.80
C ILE A 214 11.39 19.85 -4.29
N ARG A 215 11.52 20.75 -3.30
CA ARG A 215 12.79 21.14 -2.67
C ARG A 215 12.65 21.23 -1.16
N THR A 216 13.75 21.30 -0.43
CA THR A 216 13.78 21.42 1.03
C THR A 216 14.80 22.47 1.48
N GLU A 217 14.89 22.73 2.78
CA GLU A 217 15.90 23.61 3.39
C GLU A 217 17.35 23.13 3.23
N ARG A 218 17.56 21.87 2.77
CA ARG A 218 18.90 21.27 2.63
C ARG A 218 19.20 20.79 1.22
N ASN A 219 18.17 20.59 0.40
CA ASN A 219 18.34 19.97 -0.91
C ASN A 219 17.52 20.70 -1.96
N SER A 220 18.19 21.15 -3.00
CA SER A 220 17.58 21.71 -4.23
C SER A 220 16.83 20.62 -5.02
N LYS A 221 17.26 19.35 -4.88
CA LYS A 221 16.62 18.17 -5.41
C LYS A 221 16.66 17.08 -4.35
N ILE A 222 15.50 16.48 -4.07
CA ILE A 222 15.39 15.38 -3.11
C ILE A 222 15.48 14.03 -3.83
N ASN A 223 15.72 12.96 -3.07
CA ASN A 223 15.61 11.58 -3.57
C ASN A 223 14.27 10.95 -3.18
N VAL A 224 13.96 9.79 -3.77
CA VAL A 224 12.71 9.05 -3.53
C VAL A 224 12.51 8.72 -2.04
N SER A 225 13.58 8.31 -1.34
CA SER A 225 13.47 7.99 0.10
C SER A 225 13.08 9.21 0.94
N LYS A 226 13.63 10.39 0.63
CA LYS A 226 13.26 11.63 1.31
C LYS A 226 11.83 12.04 0.98
N MET A 227 11.40 11.91 -0.28
CA MET A 227 10.03 12.15 -0.71
C MET A 227 9.03 11.28 0.06
N GLN A 228 9.30 9.97 0.14
CA GLN A 228 8.48 9.05 0.92
C GLN A 228 8.43 9.42 2.41
N GLY A 229 9.56 9.86 2.98
CA GLY A 229 9.63 10.36 4.35
C GLY A 229 8.76 11.60 4.59
N LEU A 230 8.67 12.51 3.63
CA LEU A 230 7.80 13.70 3.70
C LEU A 230 6.31 13.30 3.69
N VAL A 231 5.92 12.41 2.79
CA VAL A 231 4.55 11.89 2.70
C VAL A 231 4.17 11.11 3.96
N ASN A 232 5.08 10.33 4.51
CA ASN A 232 4.83 9.55 5.73
C ASN A 232 4.50 10.43 6.95
N ARG A 233 4.90 11.69 6.98
CA ARG A 233 4.48 12.61 8.07
C ARG A 233 2.97 12.78 8.10
N LEU A 234 2.33 13.07 6.95
CA LEU A 234 0.86 13.14 6.87
C LEU A 234 0.20 11.81 7.24
N ASN A 235 0.73 10.71 6.73
CA ASN A 235 0.20 9.39 7.01
C ASN A 235 0.26 9.02 8.51
N THR A 236 1.31 9.45 9.21
CA THR A 236 1.48 9.19 10.66
C THR A 236 0.48 9.99 11.49
N LEU A 237 0.18 11.24 11.12
CA LEU A 237 -0.77 12.10 11.82
C LEU A 237 -2.17 11.50 11.88
N MET A 238 -2.56 10.76 10.86
CA MET A 238 -3.91 10.15 10.77
C MET A 238 -4.08 8.85 11.55
N GLY A 239 -3.03 8.34 12.24
CA GLY A 239 -3.15 7.14 13.06
C GLY A 239 -3.69 5.90 12.34
N GLY A 240 -3.61 5.86 11.00
CA GLY A 240 -4.10 4.76 10.17
C GLY A 240 -5.55 4.88 9.69
N VAL A 241 -6.25 5.98 9.97
CA VAL A 241 -7.61 6.24 9.45
C VAL A 241 -7.61 6.35 7.92
N TYR A 242 -6.61 7.05 7.37
CA TYR A 242 -6.36 7.12 5.92
C TYR A 242 -4.98 6.57 5.57
N SER A 243 -4.83 6.06 4.35
CA SER A 243 -3.51 5.64 3.84
C SER A 243 -2.98 6.68 2.86
N LEU A 244 -2.40 7.75 3.38
CA LEU A 244 -1.73 8.79 2.60
C LEU A 244 -0.34 8.32 2.17
N ARG A 245 -0.29 7.27 1.32
CA ARG A 245 0.97 6.70 0.79
C ARG A 245 1.00 6.89 -0.71
N TYR A 246 2.18 7.19 -1.25
CA TYR A 246 2.37 7.38 -2.68
C TYR A 246 1.71 6.28 -3.52
N ASN A 247 2.04 5.01 -3.28
CA ASN A 247 1.53 3.90 -4.10
C ASN A 247 0.00 3.76 -4.08
N VAL A 248 -0.63 4.00 -2.92
CA VAL A 248 -2.09 3.94 -2.77
C VAL A 248 -2.75 5.04 -3.59
N ILE A 249 -2.22 6.25 -3.51
CA ILE A 249 -2.79 7.43 -4.17
C ILE A 249 -2.54 7.39 -5.67
N HIS A 250 -1.33 7.04 -6.09
CA HIS A 250 -0.98 6.86 -7.50
C HIS A 250 -1.90 5.83 -8.17
N GLN A 251 -2.09 4.68 -7.53
CA GLN A 251 -2.97 3.63 -8.02
C GLN A 251 -4.45 4.05 -8.05
N SER A 252 -4.91 4.77 -7.01
CA SER A 252 -6.29 5.30 -6.97
C SER A 252 -6.57 6.25 -8.13
N GLY A 253 -5.63 7.16 -8.43
CA GLY A 253 -5.75 8.10 -9.54
C GLY A 253 -5.78 7.39 -10.91
N ILE A 254 -4.96 6.36 -11.10
CA ILE A 254 -4.98 5.53 -12.30
C ILE A 254 -6.33 4.82 -12.44
N PHE A 255 -6.82 4.19 -11.38
CA PHE A 255 -8.11 3.49 -11.41
C PHE A 255 -9.29 4.42 -11.63
N TYR A 256 -9.25 5.62 -11.07
CA TYR A 256 -10.26 6.64 -11.34
C TYR A 256 -10.33 7.02 -12.84
N ARG A 257 -9.19 7.30 -13.46
CA ARG A 257 -9.13 7.60 -14.90
C ARG A 257 -9.54 6.42 -15.76
N ALA A 258 -9.12 5.19 -15.37
CA ALA A 258 -9.55 3.97 -16.05
C ALA A 258 -11.08 3.79 -15.98
N HIS A 259 -11.70 4.12 -14.83
CA HIS A 259 -13.14 4.06 -14.68
C HIS A 259 -13.87 5.11 -15.53
N LEU A 260 -13.37 6.34 -15.59
CA LEU A 260 -13.93 7.35 -16.49
C LEU A 260 -13.89 6.88 -17.94
N LEU A 261 -12.74 6.35 -18.40
CA LEU A 261 -12.58 5.81 -19.74
C LEU A 261 -13.54 4.61 -19.99
N GLU A 262 -13.74 3.74 -19.01
CA GLU A 262 -14.71 2.63 -19.11
C GLU A 262 -16.13 3.13 -19.28
N CYS A 263 -16.51 4.23 -18.62
CA CYS A 263 -17.84 4.84 -18.75
C CYS A 263 -18.06 5.51 -20.12
N GLU A 264 -17.00 6.01 -20.74
CA GLU A 264 -17.07 6.78 -22.01
C GLU A 264 -16.85 5.90 -23.25
N SER A 265 -16.16 4.77 -23.11
CA SER A 265 -15.72 3.94 -24.24
C SER A 265 -16.41 2.57 -24.28
N THR A 266 -17.03 2.26 -25.40
CA THR A 266 -17.56 0.91 -25.70
C THR A 266 -16.46 -0.12 -26.02
N GLN A 267 -15.22 0.33 -26.21
CA GLN A 267 -14.08 -0.52 -26.56
C GLN A 267 -13.16 -0.80 -25.36
N PHE A 268 -13.61 -0.47 -24.14
CA PHE A 268 -12.82 -0.72 -22.93
C PHE A 268 -12.64 -2.22 -22.69
N ASN A 269 -11.40 -2.72 -22.74
CA ASN A 269 -11.09 -4.13 -22.60
C ASN A 269 -9.77 -4.35 -21.85
N LEU A 270 -9.84 -4.59 -20.55
CA LEU A 270 -8.66 -4.87 -19.74
C LEU A 270 -8.14 -6.33 -19.88
N GLU A 271 -8.85 -7.22 -20.56
CA GLU A 271 -8.34 -8.58 -20.82
C GLU A 271 -7.23 -8.57 -21.90
N ASP A 272 -7.17 -7.52 -22.71
CA ASP A 272 -6.04 -7.26 -23.61
C ASP A 272 -4.86 -6.63 -22.83
N PRO A 273 -3.70 -7.29 -22.74
CA PRO A 273 -2.55 -6.79 -21.97
C PRO A 273 -1.98 -5.46 -22.47
N GLU A 274 -2.02 -5.19 -23.78
CA GLU A 274 -1.51 -3.93 -24.35
C GLU A 274 -2.43 -2.77 -23.98
N PHE A 275 -3.74 -2.96 -24.14
CA PHE A 275 -4.74 -1.97 -23.73
C PHE A 275 -4.67 -1.74 -22.22
N ALA A 276 -4.61 -2.82 -21.43
CA ALA A 276 -4.50 -2.73 -19.97
C ALA A 276 -3.23 -1.98 -19.53
N SER A 277 -2.08 -2.26 -20.16
CA SER A 277 -0.81 -1.58 -19.86
C SER A 277 -0.91 -0.08 -20.13
N LYS A 278 -1.55 0.32 -21.23
CA LYS A 278 -1.76 1.72 -21.57
C LYS A 278 -2.70 2.42 -20.58
N VAL A 279 -3.84 1.81 -20.28
CA VAL A 279 -4.87 2.40 -19.40
C VAL A 279 -4.43 2.44 -17.94
N LEU A 280 -3.76 1.40 -17.48
CA LEU A 280 -3.31 1.28 -16.08
C LEU A 280 -1.87 1.79 -15.87
N CYS A 281 -1.27 2.38 -16.90
CA CYS A 281 0.06 3.03 -16.85
C CYS A 281 1.15 2.14 -16.23
N GLU A 282 1.15 0.84 -16.56
CA GLU A 282 2.10 -0.14 -16.03
C GLU A 282 2.40 -1.22 -17.07
N ASP A 283 3.64 -1.74 -17.10
CA ASP A 283 3.97 -2.92 -17.91
C ASP A 283 3.25 -4.17 -17.35
N LEU A 284 2.22 -4.61 -18.06
CA LEU A 284 1.37 -5.75 -17.74
C LEU A 284 1.61 -6.94 -18.68
N SER A 285 2.77 -7.03 -19.32
CA SER A 285 3.17 -8.17 -20.18
C SER A 285 3.22 -9.50 -19.41
N SER A 286 3.50 -9.46 -18.11
CA SER A 286 3.45 -10.63 -17.24
C SER A 286 2.00 -10.98 -16.87
N LYS A 287 1.56 -12.21 -17.19
CA LYS A 287 0.22 -12.72 -16.85
C LYS A 287 -0.13 -12.57 -15.36
N VAL A 288 0.85 -12.77 -14.47
CA VAL A 288 0.63 -12.65 -13.01
C VAL A 288 0.34 -11.20 -12.61
N LYS A 289 1.15 -10.25 -13.12
CA LYS A 289 0.93 -8.82 -12.87
C LYS A 289 -0.40 -8.36 -13.47
N HIS A 290 -0.68 -8.73 -14.71
CA HIS A 290 -1.90 -8.40 -15.41
C HIS A 290 -3.14 -8.85 -14.63
N THR A 291 -3.24 -10.14 -14.27
CA THR A 291 -4.35 -10.67 -13.48
C THR A 291 -4.49 -9.95 -12.12
N ALA A 292 -3.38 -9.69 -11.44
CA ALA A 292 -3.41 -8.98 -10.16
C ALA A 292 -3.94 -7.55 -10.31
N ARG A 293 -3.51 -6.83 -11.35
CA ARG A 293 -3.91 -5.43 -11.56
C ARG A 293 -5.39 -5.31 -11.96
N ILE A 294 -5.90 -6.23 -12.81
CA ILE A 294 -7.33 -6.28 -13.14
C ILE A 294 -8.17 -6.54 -11.88
N ARG A 295 -7.74 -7.48 -11.04
CA ARG A 295 -8.43 -7.75 -9.77
C ARG A 295 -8.46 -6.51 -8.88
N ASP A 296 -7.35 -5.79 -8.75
CA ASP A 296 -7.26 -4.59 -7.93
C ASP A 296 -8.18 -3.47 -8.47
N TYR A 297 -8.30 -3.34 -9.81
CA TYR A 297 -9.25 -2.43 -10.44
C TYR A 297 -10.72 -2.84 -10.19
N LYS A 298 -11.04 -4.13 -10.33
CA LYS A 298 -12.39 -4.65 -10.00
C LYS A 298 -12.74 -4.37 -8.54
N LEU A 299 -11.78 -4.53 -7.64
CA LEU A 299 -11.95 -4.21 -6.22
C LEU A 299 -12.19 -2.71 -5.98
N TYR A 300 -11.44 -1.84 -6.68
CA TYR A 300 -11.69 -0.39 -6.65
C TYR A 300 -13.13 -0.06 -7.07
N LYS A 301 -13.62 -0.68 -8.13
CA LYS A 301 -15.02 -0.49 -8.57
C LYS A 301 -16.03 -0.96 -7.52
N GLN A 302 -15.83 -2.12 -6.92
CA GLN A 302 -16.71 -2.64 -5.85
C GLN A 302 -16.77 -1.73 -4.62
N LEU A 303 -15.70 -0.97 -4.35
CA LEU A 303 -15.67 -0.05 -3.21
C LEU A 303 -16.47 1.23 -3.45
N PHE A 304 -16.57 1.69 -4.70
CA PHE A 304 -17.03 3.05 -4.97
C PHE A 304 -18.18 3.18 -5.97
N TYR A 305 -18.45 2.14 -6.76
CA TYR A 305 -19.41 2.09 -7.85
C TYR A 305 -20.19 0.79 -7.87
#